data_8ed0448597ae9a57c6354804aa0a3489
#
_entry.id   8ed0448597ae9a57c6354804aa0a3489
#
_cell.length_a   1.000
_cell.length_b   1.000
_cell.length_c   1.000
_cell.angle_alpha   90.00
_cell.angle_beta   90.00
_cell.angle_gamma   90.00
#
_symmetry.space_group_name_H-M   'P 1'
#
loop_
_entity.id
_entity.type
_entity.pdbx_description
1 polymer ?
#
loop_
_entity_poly.entity_id
_entity_poly.type
_entity_poly.pdbx_seq_one_letter_code
_entity_poly.pdbx_strand_id
1 'polypeptide(L)'
;MKGKNMLGLFVVTVVLSILLLGGCGGGFSALPKEKISESDKAVTEAKGSNASLNAPAELKAAEDKLAMAKAAFGKKDYAEATRLAEQASVDADYARAKGASEKAKKEAEDLRQNIKTLRQDIEGLSKQIALQGGK
;
A
#
# COMPACT_ATOMS: atom_id res chain seq x y z
N MET A 1 33.73 54.20 13.35
CA MET A 1 33.92 52.76 13.13
C MET A 1 32.61 51.96 13.21
N LYS A 2 31.45 52.51 12.74
CA LYS A 2 30.12 51.84 12.85
C LYS A 2 29.56 51.27 11.52
N GLY A 3 30.24 51.55 10.40
CA GLY A 3 29.69 51.16 9.07
C GLY A 3 30.08 49.74 8.58
N LYS A 4 31.18 49.16 9.10
CA LYS A 4 31.67 47.85 8.63
C LYS A 4 30.81 46.66 9.13
N ASN A 5 30.17 46.79 10.29
CA ASN A 5 29.37 45.74 10.87
C ASN A 5 27.95 45.68 10.25
N MET A 6 27.46 46.81 9.75
CA MET A 6 26.14 46.88 9.09
C MET A 6 26.15 46.20 7.74
N LEU A 7 27.25 46.35 6.97
CA LEU A 7 27.41 45.68 5.67
C LEU A 7 27.56 44.18 5.85
N GLY A 8 28.27 43.70 6.87
CA GLY A 8 28.39 42.29 7.23
C GLY A 8 27.06 41.68 7.63
N LEU A 9 26.24 42.41 8.40
CA LEU A 9 24.91 41.93 8.80
C LEU A 9 23.95 41.81 7.61
N PHE A 10 24.00 42.75 6.66
CA PHE A 10 23.22 42.69 5.43
C PHE A 10 23.61 41.50 4.52
N VAL A 11 24.91 41.21 4.39
CA VAL A 11 25.40 40.06 3.62
C VAL A 11 24.95 38.74 4.26
N VAL A 12 25.02 38.61 5.57
CA VAL A 12 24.59 37.42 6.30
C VAL A 12 23.08 37.18 6.15
N THR A 13 22.27 38.25 6.24
CA THR A 13 20.81 38.13 6.07
C THR A 13 20.41 37.75 4.63
N VAL A 14 21.10 38.30 3.64
CA VAL A 14 20.85 37.95 2.23
C VAL A 14 21.26 36.53 1.92
N VAL A 15 22.41 36.05 2.45
CA VAL A 15 22.84 34.64 2.28
C VAL A 15 21.90 33.70 2.99
N LEU A 16 21.44 34.04 4.19
CA LEU A 16 20.49 33.22 4.94
C LEU A 16 19.11 33.15 4.22
N SER A 17 18.68 34.24 3.57
CA SER A 17 17.43 34.26 2.79
C SER A 17 17.51 33.41 1.54
N ILE A 18 18.68 33.34 0.88
CA ILE A 18 18.88 32.48 -0.32
C ILE A 18 18.88 31.01 0.07
N LEU A 19 19.38 30.64 1.24
CA LEU A 19 19.36 29.27 1.75
C LEU A 19 17.94 28.78 2.10
N LEU A 20 17.02 29.68 2.45
CA LEU A 20 15.63 29.33 2.78
C LEU A 20 14.73 29.18 1.53
N LEU A 21 15.12 29.76 0.39
CA LEU A 21 14.38 29.64 -0.89
C LEU A 21 14.83 28.46 -1.75
N GLY A 22 15.94 27.81 -1.43
CA GLY A 22 16.49 26.65 -2.15
C GLY A 22 15.92 25.30 -1.73
N GLY A 23 14.95 25.26 -0.82
CA GLY A 23 14.42 24.02 -0.21
C GLY A 23 13.23 23.38 -0.90
N CYS A 24 12.84 23.77 -2.10
CA CYS A 24 11.72 23.14 -2.78
C CYS A 24 12.14 22.65 -4.16
N GLY A 25 12.35 21.35 -4.32
CA GLY A 25 12.29 20.73 -5.64
C GLY A 25 13.51 19.96 -6.13
N GLY A 26 14.21 19.27 -5.26
CA GLY A 26 15.10 18.19 -5.65
C GLY A 26 14.43 16.82 -5.52
N GLY A 27 13.20 16.67 -5.95
CA GLY A 27 12.64 15.35 -6.20
C GLY A 27 13.50 14.70 -7.28
N PHE A 28 14.29 13.70 -6.90
CA PHE A 28 14.93 12.79 -7.84
C PHE A 28 13.78 12.20 -8.65
N SER A 29 13.48 12.78 -9.80
CA SER A 29 12.47 12.26 -10.71
C SER A 29 13.01 10.94 -11.21
N ALA A 30 12.64 9.86 -10.55
CA ALA A 30 12.93 8.52 -11.05
C ALA A 30 12.48 8.47 -12.50
N LEU A 31 13.35 7.96 -13.38
CA LEU A 31 13.05 7.89 -14.81
C LEU A 31 11.72 7.15 -15.00
N PRO A 32 10.86 7.58 -15.92
CA PRO A 32 9.54 6.97 -16.13
C PRO A 32 9.61 5.45 -16.31
N LYS A 33 10.68 4.95 -16.89
CA LYS A 33 10.95 3.52 -17.03
C LYS A 33 11.14 2.80 -15.68
N GLU A 34 11.82 3.43 -14.73
CA GLU A 34 12.01 2.90 -13.37
C GLU A 34 10.68 2.81 -12.64
N LYS A 35 9.84 3.87 -12.73
CA LYS A 35 8.51 3.88 -12.11
C LYS A 35 7.59 2.79 -12.67
N ILE A 36 7.64 2.56 -13.98
CA ILE A 36 6.89 1.46 -14.61
C ILE A 36 7.42 0.11 -14.12
N SER A 37 8.73 -0.06 -13.99
CA SER A 37 9.31 -1.31 -13.48
C SER A 37 8.96 -1.57 -12.02
N GLU A 38 9.00 -0.54 -11.18
CA GLU A 38 8.58 -0.60 -9.77
C GLU A 38 7.10 -0.99 -9.65
N SER A 39 6.25 -0.36 -10.44
CA SER A 39 4.82 -0.65 -10.49
C SER A 39 4.52 -2.07 -11.02
N ASP A 40 5.24 -2.53 -12.03
CA ASP A 40 5.11 -3.90 -12.56
C ASP A 40 5.45 -4.94 -11.49
N LYS A 41 6.49 -4.68 -10.71
CA LYS A 41 6.87 -5.51 -9.56
C LYS A 41 5.77 -5.51 -8.49
N ALA A 42 5.25 -4.35 -8.10
CA ALA A 42 4.20 -4.24 -7.10
C ALA A 42 2.93 -5.00 -7.53
N VAL A 43 2.50 -4.86 -8.78
CA VAL A 43 1.37 -5.61 -9.35
C VAL A 43 1.63 -7.11 -9.35
N THR A 44 2.84 -7.54 -9.70
CA THR A 44 3.22 -8.96 -9.69
C THR A 44 3.20 -9.53 -8.27
N GLU A 45 3.69 -8.81 -7.29
CA GLU A 45 3.63 -9.20 -5.88
C GLU A 45 2.18 -9.27 -5.38
N ALA A 46 1.33 -8.33 -5.77
CA ALA A 46 -0.09 -8.35 -5.44
C ALA A 46 -0.79 -9.58 -6.05
N LYS A 47 -0.47 -9.95 -7.29
CA LYS A 47 -0.96 -11.19 -7.93
C LYS A 47 -0.55 -12.45 -7.19
N GLY A 48 0.69 -12.52 -6.75
CA GLY A 48 1.22 -13.65 -5.98
C GLY A 48 0.70 -13.73 -4.55
N SER A 49 -0.01 -12.72 -4.09
CA SER A 49 -0.58 -12.63 -2.76
C SER A 49 -2.06 -13.07 -2.73
N ASN A 50 -2.69 -12.88 -1.57
CA ASN A 50 -4.13 -13.14 -1.41
C ASN A 50 -5.04 -12.14 -2.16
N ALA A 51 -4.48 -11.11 -2.83
CA ALA A 51 -5.25 -10.11 -3.55
C ALA A 51 -6.05 -10.73 -4.71
N SER A 52 -5.47 -11.70 -5.41
CA SER A 52 -6.14 -12.40 -6.53
C SER A 52 -7.46 -13.06 -6.13
N LEU A 53 -7.55 -13.56 -4.90
CA LEU A 53 -8.74 -14.26 -4.38
C LEU A 53 -9.66 -13.36 -3.57
N ASN A 54 -9.12 -12.40 -2.85
CA ASN A 54 -9.87 -11.65 -1.84
C ASN A 54 -10.03 -10.16 -2.15
N ALA A 55 -9.32 -9.63 -3.17
CA ALA A 55 -9.41 -8.24 -3.64
C ALA A 55 -9.22 -8.15 -5.16
N PRO A 56 -9.93 -8.97 -5.97
CA PRO A 56 -9.69 -9.05 -7.41
C PRO A 56 -10.02 -7.75 -8.15
N ALA A 57 -10.98 -6.98 -7.68
CA ALA A 57 -11.35 -5.70 -8.30
C ALA A 57 -10.27 -4.64 -8.15
N GLU A 58 -9.68 -4.56 -6.96
CA GLU A 58 -8.58 -3.64 -6.66
C GLU A 58 -7.30 -4.03 -7.40
N LEU A 59 -7.01 -5.33 -7.47
CA LEU A 59 -5.90 -5.83 -8.27
C LEU A 59 -6.06 -5.48 -9.74
N LYS A 60 -7.26 -5.66 -10.29
CA LYS A 60 -7.56 -5.30 -11.68
C LYS A 60 -7.37 -3.82 -11.93
N ALA A 61 -7.78 -2.95 -11.01
CA ALA A 61 -7.57 -1.51 -11.14
C ALA A 61 -6.08 -1.16 -11.22
N ALA A 62 -5.23 -1.82 -10.44
CA ALA A 62 -3.78 -1.66 -10.49
C ALA A 62 -3.21 -2.12 -11.85
N GLU A 63 -3.65 -3.27 -12.35
CA GLU A 63 -3.25 -3.80 -13.67
C GLU A 63 -3.62 -2.87 -14.82
N ASP A 64 -4.84 -2.35 -14.80
CA ASP A 64 -5.33 -1.44 -15.84
C ASP A 64 -4.52 -0.14 -15.85
N LYS A 65 -4.21 0.43 -14.68
CA LYS A 65 -3.35 1.62 -14.59
C LYS A 65 -1.91 1.35 -15.04
N LEU A 66 -1.35 0.19 -14.72
CA LEU A 66 -0.03 -0.20 -15.22
C LEU A 66 -0.01 -0.32 -16.74
N ALA A 67 -1.06 -0.90 -17.33
CA ALA A 67 -1.20 -0.98 -18.78
C ALA A 67 -1.29 0.41 -19.42
N MET A 68 -2.05 1.32 -18.82
CA MET A 68 -2.15 2.72 -19.27
C MET A 68 -0.80 3.43 -19.14
N ALA A 69 -0.04 3.20 -18.06
CA ALA A 69 1.30 3.77 -17.88
C ALA A 69 2.26 3.32 -18.99
N LYS A 70 2.26 2.03 -19.31
CA LYS A 70 3.06 1.46 -20.41
C LYS A 70 2.65 2.06 -21.77
N ALA A 71 1.36 2.26 -22.01
CA ALA A 71 0.86 2.88 -23.23
C ALA A 71 1.25 4.37 -23.34
N ALA A 72 1.17 5.14 -22.26
CA ALA A 72 1.60 6.53 -22.20
C ALA A 72 3.12 6.65 -22.48
N PHE A 73 3.91 5.75 -21.88
CA PHE A 73 5.35 5.69 -22.13
C PHE A 73 5.68 5.43 -23.62
N GLY A 74 4.95 4.51 -24.26
CA GLY A 74 5.09 4.26 -25.69
C GLY A 74 4.76 5.47 -26.57
N LYS A 75 3.88 6.35 -26.11
CA LYS A 75 3.54 7.64 -26.75
C LYS A 75 4.53 8.76 -26.39
N LYS A 76 5.55 8.49 -25.60
CA LYS A 76 6.52 9.45 -25.04
C LYS A 76 5.89 10.50 -24.11
N ASP A 77 4.69 10.25 -23.60
CA ASP A 77 4.07 11.04 -22.54
C ASP A 77 4.61 10.57 -21.19
N TYR A 78 5.81 11.03 -20.89
CA TYR A 78 6.56 10.56 -19.72
C TYR A 78 5.97 11.05 -18.40
N ALA A 79 5.33 12.21 -18.39
CA ALA A 79 4.69 12.75 -17.20
C ALA A 79 3.48 11.88 -16.80
N GLU A 80 2.61 11.59 -17.77
CA GLU A 80 1.44 10.76 -17.57
C GLU A 80 1.84 9.31 -17.26
N ALA A 81 2.86 8.78 -17.95
CA ALA A 81 3.38 7.44 -17.68
C ALA A 81 3.86 7.28 -16.22
N THR A 82 4.61 8.26 -15.70
CA THR A 82 5.07 8.28 -14.32
C THR A 82 3.91 8.33 -13.34
N ARG A 83 2.97 9.25 -13.55
CA ARG A 83 1.79 9.42 -12.71
C ARG A 83 0.95 8.14 -12.62
N LEU A 84 0.68 7.51 -13.77
CA LEU A 84 -0.10 6.27 -13.84
C LEU A 84 0.65 5.09 -13.19
N ALA A 85 1.97 5.00 -13.37
CA ALA A 85 2.79 3.96 -12.74
C ALA A 85 2.77 4.09 -11.21
N GLU A 86 2.94 5.30 -10.68
CA GLU A 86 2.85 5.54 -9.23
C GLU A 86 1.48 5.17 -8.67
N GLN A 87 0.40 5.54 -9.38
CA GLN A 87 -0.95 5.15 -8.99
C GLN A 87 -1.16 3.64 -9.03
N ALA A 88 -0.64 2.95 -10.05
CA ALA A 88 -0.74 1.50 -10.15
C ALA A 88 0.00 0.79 -9.01
N SER A 89 1.16 1.32 -8.59
CA SER A 89 1.90 0.80 -7.44
C SER A 89 1.09 0.92 -6.15
N VAL A 90 0.50 2.09 -5.89
CA VAL A 90 -0.34 2.33 -4.71
C VAL A 90 -1.58 1.43 -4.71
N ASP A 91 -2.24 1.28 -5.87
CA ASP A 91 -3.41 0.39 -5.99
C ASP A 91 -3.04 -1.09 -5.78
N ALA A 92 -1.86 -1.51 -6.25
CA ALA A 92 -1.37 -2.87 -6.03
C ALA A 92 -1.10 -3.14 -4.54
N ASP A 93 -0.48 -2.20 -3.84
CA ASP A 93 -0.28 -2.28 -2.39
C ASP A 93 -1.60 -2.29 -1.62
N TYR A 94 -2.55 -1.47 -2.04
CA TYR A 94 -3.90 -1.48 -1.47
C TYR A 94 -4.61 -2.82 -1.70
N ALA A 95 -4.56 -3.36 -2.92
CA ALA A 95 -5.13 -4.67 -3.23
C ALA A 95 -4.52 -5.77 -2.34
N ARG A 96 -3.20 -5.75 -2.15
CA ARG A 96 -2.49 -6.70 -1.28
C ARG A 96 -2.94 -6.60 0.17
N ALA A 97 -3.00 -5.39 0.72
CA ALA A 97 -3.43 -5.15 2.10
C ALA A 97 -4.89 -5.55 2.30
N LYS A 98 -5.78 -5.19 1.37
CA LYS A 98 -7.20 -5.58 1.40
C LYS A 98 -7.35 -7.09 1.29
N GLY A 99 -6.64 -7.73 0.37
CA GLY A 99 -6.66 -9.19 0.21
C GLY A 99 -6.26 -9.94 1.47
N ALA A 100 -5.21 -9.47 2.16
CA ALA A 100 -4.78 -10.01 3.44
C ALA A 100 -5.85 -9.80 4.54
N SER A 101 -6.45 -8.62 4.60
CA SER A 101 -7.51 -8.31 5.57
C SER A 101 -8.75 -9.18 5.37
N GLU A 102 -9.21 -9.33 4.14
CA GLU A 102 -10.39 -10.15 3.83
C GLU A 102 -10.12 -11.65 4.11
N LYS A 103 -8.90 -12.12 3.84
CA LYS A 103 -8.49 -13.47 4.23
C LYS A 103 -8.55 -13.66 5.75
N ALA A 104 -7.97 -12.74 6.51
CA ALA A 104 -7.96 -12.82 7.97
C ALA A 104 -9.39 -12.79 8.57
N LYS A 105 -10.31 -12.00 7.98
CA LYS A 105 -11.72 -11.98 8.39
C LYS A 105 -12.38 -13.34 8.17
N LYS A 106 -12.17 -13.97 7.01
CA LYS A 106 -12.71 -15.31 6.72
C LYS A 106 -12.17 -16.35 7.71
N GLU A 107 -10.86 -16.36 7.93
CA GLU A 107 -10.23 -17.28 8.89
C GLU A 107 -10.77 -17.10 10.33
N ALA A 108 -10.99 -15.85 10.73
CA ALA A 108 -11.56 -15.55 12.04
C ALA A 108 -13.02 -16.01 12.14
N GLU A 109 -13.82 -15.91 11.08
CA GLU A 109 -15.19 -16.40 11.07
C GLU A 109 -15.25 -17.92 11.08
N ASP A 110 -14.41 -18.58 10.29
CA ASP A 110 -14.29 -20.04 10.28
C ASP A 110 -13.90 -20.56 11.67
N LEU A 111 -12.96 -19.89 12.34
CA LEU A 111 -12.55 -20.25 13.69
C LEU A 111 -13.69 -20.06 14.72
N ARG A 112 -14.46 -18.98 14.61
CA ARG A 112 -15.64 -18.76 15.46
C ARG A 112 -16.68 -19.85 15.28
N GLN A 113 -16.93 -20.25 14.04
CA GLN A 113 -17.87 -21.32 13.74
C GLN A 113 -17.39 -22.66 14.31
N ASN A 114 -16.11 -22.99 14.15
CA ASN A 114 -15.50 -24.19 14.74
C ASN A 114 -15.64 -24.20 16.26
N ILE A 115 -15.34 -23.07 16.93
CA ILE A 115 -15.51 -22.95 18.39
C ILE A 115 -16.97 -23.18 18.80
N LYS A 116 -17.93 -22.63 18.04
CA LYS A 116 -19.35 -22.83 18.32
C LYS A 116 -19.73 -24.31 18.23
N THR A 117 -19.29 -25.00 17.18
CA THR A 117 -19.54 -26.44 16.97
C THR A 117 -18.95 -27.25 18.13
N LEU A 118 -17.68 -27.02 18.48
CA LEU A 118 -17.03 -27.72 19.58
C LEU A 118 -17.74 -27.52 20.93
N ARG A 119 -18.26 -26.32 21.21
CA ARG A 119 -19.05 -26.07 22.43
C ARG A 119 -20.35 -26.86 22.44
N GLN A 120 -21.03 -26.98 21.31
CA GLN A 120 -22.24 -27.80 21.18
C GLN A 120 -21.94 -29.26 21.36
N ASP A 121 -20.83 -29.78 20.84
CA ASP A 121 -20.40 -31.16 21.00
C ASP A 121 -20.08 -31.46 22.45
N ILE A 122 -19.35 -30.57 23.14
CA ILE A 122 -19.05 -30.71 24.57
C ILE A 122 -20.34 -30.76 25.41
N GLU A 123 -21.28 -29.85 25.10
CA GLU A 123 -22.59 -29.84 25.83
C GLU A 123 -23.38 -31.12 25.58
N GLY A 124 -23.39 -31.62 24.34
CA GLY A 124 -24.02 -32.89 23.98
C GLY A 124 -23.39 -34.09 24.75
N LEU A 125 -22.07 -34.18 24.74
CA LEU A 125 -21.34 -35.23 25.50
C LEU A 125 -21.58 -35.14 26.99
N SER A 126 -21.57 -33.92 27.54
CA SER A 126 -21.86 -33.69 28.98
C SER A 126 -23.24 -34.19 29.37
N LYS A 127 -24.26 -33.92 28.58
CA LYS A 127 -25.64 -34.44 28.79
C LYS A 127 -25.68 -35.96 28.71
N GLN A 128 -24.98 -36.57 27.76
CA GLN A 128 -24.92 -38.01 27.57
C GLN A 128 -24.25 -38.71 28.80
N ILE A 129 -23.16 -38.15 29.28
CA ILE A 129 -22.48 -38.67 30.48
C ILE A 129 -23.40 -38.56 31.72
N ALA A 130 -24.08 -37.45 31.91
CA ALA A 130 -25.02 -37.25 33.01
C ALA A 130 -26.16 -38.28 32.99
N LEU A 131 -26.67 -38.64 31.82
CA LEU A 131 -27.72 -39.69 31.68
C LEU A 131 -27.20 -41.09 31.94
N GLN A 132 -25.94 -41.39 31.69
CA GLN A 132 -25.33 -42.71 31.94
C GLN A 132 -24.83 -42.87 33.38
N GLY A 133 -24.41 -41.80 34.03
CA GLY A 133 -23.93 -41.82 35.41
C GLY A 133 -25.03 -41.84 36.47
N GLY A 134 -26.30 -41.70 36.09
CA GLY A 134 -27.47 -41.72 36.96
C GLY A 134 -28.15 -43.11 37.14
N LYS A 135 -27.49 -44.16 36.65
CA LYS A 135 -27.88 -45.54 36.86
C LYS A 135 -26.93 -46.21 37.87
#